data_db6c7e081bb3be3f6ea63264eda49f83
#
_entry.id   db6c7e081bb3be3f6ea63264eda49f83
#
_cell.length_a   1.000
_cell.length_b   1.000
_cell.length_c   1.000
_cell.angle_alpha   90.00
_cell.angle_beta   90.00
_cell.angle_gamma   90.00
#
_symmetry.space_group_name_H-M   'P 1'
#
loop_
_entity.id
_entity.type
_entity.pdbx_description
1 polymer ?
#
loop_
_entity_poly.entity_id
_entity_poly.type
_entity_poly.pdbx_seq_one_letter_code
_entity_poly.pdbx_strand_id
1 'polypeptide(L)'
;MVTLHAYILRELLKTLGLTLVALTALFTMGGGLYNVIRYEGVSAADVLSFIPLLLPIVLTLTLPIAALFAATMVYGRLAADNELVACRAAGINIHRLFASTVLLSAFVALFMLLMGNFVIPRFIGQISDFARTNLRDLVAQHLQREGFINYRQKSSGAEFTLTADRVQRASDAALRTAGFEIGPGLHYLVITDPTFLNIDTQGKLIRFAAARFGVCQFDTRTTPVKVTLEVSEARLFEPGRDQVYVGQQAIGPLAVPTEAPPQLSWADLRDLLRWRAALWDAPKLRGAVQEFLGTLTVQRFYTYCAAQLKDGGELTLLDERARPHRIQCDAVRLDHKGLTLTGGRVAVYPKDQGLPTRYEAEQIELKAKPLPSGECLIEFNLVRTPAHDVLEYDPRGGRYGEPRRKPTLSLDGLELPREVVAEAGQYTTPQLLDPAVPLAGPDSETLNDKRLSLQKAMAILGRQITANIHFRLGYVASALVTVLMGAALGVIFRGSRALAAFALAMIPLFGVMILLVLGRQLSEDVRATEIGLLVTWGGLSAVLLADLLILRIGVRR
;
A
#
# COMPACT_ATOMS: atom_id res chain seq x y z
N MET A 1 13.07 53.14 0.67
CA MET A 1 13.50 51.74 0.65
C MET A 1 12.31 50.80 0.71
N VAL A 2 11.40 50.89 1.70
CA VAL A 2 10.23 50.02 1.82
C VAL A 2 9.34 50.05 0.58
N THR A 3 9.06 51.24 0.04
CA THR A 3 8.25 51.42 -1.17
C THR A 3 8.83 50.71 -2.40
N LEU A 4 10.17 50.75 -2.58
CA LEU A 4 10.85 50.10 -3.71
C LEU A 4 10.82 48.58 -3.60
N HIS A 5 11.05 48.02 -2.40
CA HIS A 5 10.91 46.61 -2.16
C HIS A 5 9.47 46.14 -2.36
N ALA A 6 8.48 46.90 -1.90
CA ALA A 6 7.07 46.61 -2.09
C ALA A 6 6.68 46.63 -3.58
N TYR A 7 7.22 47.58 -4.36
CA TYR A 7 7.03 47.67 -5.81
C TYR A 7 7.57 46.41 -6.53
N ILE A 8 8.85 46.09 -6.27
CA ILE A 8 9.49 44.92 -6.90
C ILE A 8 8.76 43.62 -6.50
N LEU A 9 8.43 43.46 -5.23
CA LEU A 9 7.72 42.28 -4.74
C LEU A 9 6.33 42.13 -5.36
N ARG A 10 5.59 43.25 -5.50
CA ARG A 10 4.27 43.24 -6.19
C ARG A 10 4.38 42.81 -7.63
N GLU A 11 5.38 43.31 -8.39
CA GLU A 11 5.60 42.92 -9.78
C GLU A 11 6.03 41.44 -9.88
N LEU A 12 6.89 40.96 -8.97
CA LEU A 12 7.26 39.56 -8.89
C LEU A 12 6.06 38.66 -8.61
N LEU A 13 5.21 39.00 -7.64
CA LEU A 13 4.01 38.22 -7.29
C LEU A 13 2.97 38.23 -8.42
N LYS A 14 2.78 39.38 -9.09
CA LYS A 14 1.86 39.49 -10.24
C LYS A 14 2.31 38.61 -11.39
N THR A 15 3.60 38.68 -11.76
CA THR A 15 4.16 37.86 -12.84
C THR A 15 4.17 36.37 -12.44
N LEU A 16 4.52 36.05 -11.20
CA LEU A 16 4.45 34.70 -10.66
C LEU A 16 3.03 34.13 -10.79
N GLY A 17 2.01 34.87 -10.32
CA GLY A 17 0.62 34.43 -10.35
C GLY A 17 0.13 34.14 -11.78
N LEU A 18 0.40 35.07 -12.72
CA LEU A 18 0.01 34.90 -14.13
C LEU A 18 0.70 33.66 -14.74
N THR A 19 2.01 33.54 -14.56
CA THR A 19 2.80 32.43 -15.11
C THR A 19 2.41 31.11 -14.47
N LEU A 20 2.16 31.11 -13.16
CA LEU A 20 1.75 29.90 -12.43
C LEU A 20 0.42 29.36 -12.97
N VAL A 21 -0.59 30.24 -13.17
CA VAL A 21 -1.87 29.85 -13.75
C VAL A 21 -1.68 29.28 -15.15
N ALA A 22 -0.92 29.97 -16.00
CA ALA A 22 -0.67 29.54 -17.38
C ALA A 22 0.05 28.18 -17.44
N LEU A 23 1.13 28.01 -16.67
CA LEU A 23 1.88 26.75 -16.62
C LEU A 23 1.06 25.62 -16.00
N THR A 24 0.33 25.90 -14.91
CA THR A 24 -0.52 24.89 -14.27
C THR A 24 -1.62 24.42 -15.21
N ALA A 25 -2.28 25.32 -15.93
CA ALA A 25 -3.26 24.96 -16.94
C ALA A 25 -2.64 24.11 -18.06
N LEU A 26 -1.47 24.50 -18.58
CA LEU A 26 -0.75 23.77 -19.61
C LEU A 26 -0.38 22.35 -19.17
N PHE A 27 0.21 22.21 -17.98
CA PHE A 27 0.63 20.90 -17.44
C PHE A 27 -0.57 20.03 -17.06
N THR A 28 -1.66 20.61 -16.55
CA THR A 28 -2.89 19.87 -16.24
C THR A 28 -3.54 19.35 -17.52
N MET A 29 -3.62 20.17 -18.56
CA MET A 29 -4.19 19.76 -19.85
C MET A 29 -3.28 18.79 -20.60
N GLY A 30 -1.98 19.06 -20.69
CA GLY A 30 -1.04 18.25 -21.47
C GLY A 30 -0.63 16.93 -20.79
N GLY A 31 -0.40 16.95 -19.48
CA GLY A 31 0.08 15.77 -18.73
C GLY A 31 -1.02 15.01 -18.00
N GLY A 32 -1.91 15.74 -17.29
CA GLY A 32 -2.95 15.13 -16.47
C GLY A 32 -4.07 14.56 -17.33
N LEU A 33 -4.62 15.39 -18.21
CA LEU A 33 -5.78 15.04 -19.02
C LEU A 33 -5.47 13.97 -20.07
N TYR A 34 -4.31 14.06 -20.71
CA TYR A 34 -3.87 13.08 -21.71
C TYR A 34 -3.82 11.65 -21.16
N ASN A 35 -3.30 11.48 -19.95
CA ASN A 35 -3.25 10.16 -19.33
C ASN A 35 -4.63 9.63 -18.94
N VAL A 36 -5.58 10.49 -18.54
CA VAL A 36 -6.94 10.08 -18.16
C VAL A 36 -7.78 9.74 -19.40
N ILE A 37 -7.67 10.53 -20.49
CA ILE A 37 -8.41 10.27 -21.74
C ILE A 37 -7.96 8.98 -22.43
N ARG A 38 -6.71 8.57 -22.22
CA ARG A 38 -6.15 7.33 -22.79
C ARG A 38 -6.80 6.07 -22.23
N TYR A 39 -7.43 6.13 -21.07
CA TYR A 39 -8.25 5.05 -20.54
C TYR A 39 -9.63 5.12 -21.22
N GLU A 40 -9.86 4.23 -22.18
CA GLU A 40 -11.14 4.07 -22.84
C GLU A 40 -12.25 3.90 -21.81
N GLY A 41 -13.28 4.73 -21.89
CA GLY A 41 -14.45 4.62 -21.01
C GLY A 41 -14.58 5.65 -19.89
N VAL A 42 -13.65 6.58 -19.73
CA VAL A 42 -13.77 7.67 -18.74
C VAL A 42 -14.63 8.80 -19.32
N SER A 43 -15.71 9.19 -18.63
CA SER A 43 -16.56 10.30 -19.08
C SER A 43 -15.88 11.65 -18.89
N ALA A 44 -16.28 12.68 -19.65
CA ALA A 44 -15.77 14.05 -19.46
C ALA A 44 -16.05 14.58 -18.04
N ALA A 45 -17.14 14.15 -17.40
CA ALA A 45 -17.48 14.53 -16.03
C ALA A 45 -16.50 13.87 -15.01
N ASP A 46 -16.12 12.62 -15.24
CA ASP A 46 -15.12 11.93 -14.39
C ASP A 46 -13.78 12.63 -14.51
N VAL A 47 -13.37 13.00 -15.73
CA VAL A 47 -12.14 13.75 -15.98
C VAL A 47 -12.15 15.09 -15.22
N LEU A 48 -13.25 15.83 -15.27
CA LEU A 48 -13.38 17.11 -14.58
C LEU A 48 -13.26 16.97 -13.05
N SER A 49 -13.76 15.86 -12.49
CA SER A 49 -13.66 15.58 -11.07
C SER A 49 -12.25 15.18 -10.62
N PHE A 50 -11.38 14.69 -11.52
CA PHE A 50 -9.98 14.40 -11.22
C PHE A 50 -9.06 15.62 -11.26
N ILE A 51 -9.42 16.69 -11.99
CA ILE A 51 -8.59 17.89 -12.11
C ILE A 51 -8.22 18.50 -10.75
N PRO A 52 -9.15 18.71 -9.80
CA PRO A 52 -8.82 19.25 -8.47
C PRO A 52 -7.84 18.39 -7.69
N LEU A 53 -7.87 17.07 -7.89
CA LEU A 53 -6.98 16.12 -7.22
C LEU A 53 -5.54 16.18 -7.76
N LEU A 54 -5.37 16.48 -9.04
CA LEU A 54 -4.07 16.65 -9.67
C LEU A 54 -3.44 18.01 -9.39
N LEU A 55 -4.26 19.03 -9.13
CA LEU A 55 -3.83 20.42 -8.99
C LEU A 55 -2.70 20.63 -7.98
N PRO A 56 -2.72 20.08 -6.74
CA PRO A 56 -1.65 20.26 -5.77
C PRO A 56 -0.30 19.70 -6.25
N ILE A 57 -0.32 18.58 -6.96
CA ILE A 57 0.88 17.93 -7.49
C ILE A 57 1.47 18.78 -8.61
N VAL A 58 0.63 19.23 -9.56
CA VAL A 58 1.04 20.09 -10.67
C VAL A 58 1.56 21.43 -10.17
N LEU A 59 0.88 22.06 -9.19
CA LEU A 59 1.34 23.31 -8.56
C LEU A 59 2.73 23.17 -7.95
N THR A 60 3.01 22.07 -7.27
CA THR A 60 4.33 21.84 -6.67
C THR A 60 5.44 21.76 -7.73
N LEU A 61 5.14 21.21 -8.90
CA LEU A 61 6.08 21.11 -10.01
C LEU A 61 6.26 22.44 -10.76
N THR A 62 5.15 23.17 -11.02
CA THR A 62 5.16 24.39 -11.82
C THR A 62 5.65 25.61 -11.06
N LEU A 63 5.52 25.63 -9.73
CA LEU A 63 5.84 26.79 -8.89
C LEU A 63 7.32 27.24 -8.99
N PRO A 64 8.35 26.35 -8.91
CA PRO A 64 9.74 26.77 -9.09
C PRO A 64 10.01 27.35 -10.48
N ILE A 65 9.40 26.77 -11.52
CA ILE A 65 9.55 27.24 -12.91
C ILE A 65 8.91 28.62 -13.08
N ALA A 66 7.71 28.80 -12.54
CA ALA A 66 7.01 30.08 -12.58
C ALA A 66 7.75 31.17 -11.79
N ALA A 67 8.33 30.82 -10.64
CA ALA A 67 9.10 31.75 -9.84
C ALA A 67 10.43 32.15 -10.51
N LEU A 68 11.11 31.20 -11.14
CA LEU A 68 12.28 31.45 -11.97
C LEU A 68 11.93 32.42 -13.13
N PHE A 69 10.85 32.15 -13.85
CA PHE A 69 10.37 32.99 -14.93
C PHE A 69 10.06 34.42 -14.44
N ALA A 70 9.29 34.52 -13.33
CA ALA A 70 8.92 35.81 -12.76
C ALA A 70 10.15 36.63 -12.37
N ALA A 71 11.12 36.02 -11.71
CA ALA A 71 12.36 36.68 -11.34
C ALA A 71 13.14 37.16 -12.57
N THR A 72 13.31 36.27 -13.57
CA THR A 72 14.06 36.63 -14.81
C THR A 72 13.38 37.77 -15.58
N MET A 73 12.05 37.73 -15.73
CA MET A 73 11.31 38.73 -16.49
C MET A 73 11.26 40.09 -15.80
N VAL A 74 11.00 40.10 -14.47
CA VAL A 74 10.90 41.35 -13.71
C VAL A 74 12.27 42.05 -13.64
N TYR A 75 13.33 41.33 -13.29
CA TYR A 75 14.67 41.94 -13.23
C TYR A 75 15.22 42.25 -14.61
N GLY A 76 14.89 41.47 -15.64
CA GLY A 76 15.21 41.79 -17.03
C GLY A 76 14.58 43.11 -17.52
N ARG A 77 13.30 43.36 -17.12
CA ARG A 77 12.60 44.60 -17.42
C ARG A 77 13.22 45.77 -16.65
N LEU A 78 13.40 45.66 -15.33
CA LEU A 78 14.05 46.70 -14.50
C LEU A 78 15.43 47.07 -15.02
N ALA A 79 16.17 46.12 -15.57
CA ALA A 79 17.46 46.37 -16.20
C ALA A 79 17.34 47.05 -17.56
N ALA A 80 16.34 46.69 -18.38
CA ALA A 80 16.07 47.29 -19.68
C ALA A 80 15.63 48.72 -19.59
N ASP A 81 14.73 49.04 -18.65
CA ASP A 81 14.17 50.37 -18.41
C ASP A 81 15.14 51.29 -17.65
N ASN A 82 16.39 50.84 -17.42
CA ASN A 82 17.43 51.54 -16.67
C ASN A 82 17.05 51.89 -15.23
N GLU A 83 16.00 51.29 -14.66
CA GLU A 83 15.59 51.52 -13.25
C GLU A 83 16.67 51.10 -12.27
N LEU A 84 17.41 50.00 -12.57
CA LEU A 84 18.56 49.57 -11.74
C LEU A 84 19.71 50.57 -11.78
N VAL A 85 19.93 51.23 -12.95
CA VAL A 85 20.96 52.27 -13.08
C VAL A 85 20.55 53.52 -12.32
N ALA A 86 19.29 53.90 -12.37
CA ALA A 86 18.75 55.02 -11.60
C ALA A 86 18.88 54.79 -10.08
N CYS A 87 18.61 53.57 -9.60
CA CYS A 87 18.80 53.20 -8.20
C CYS A 87 20.27 53.31 -7.78
N ARG A 88 21.22 52.89 -8.64
CA ARG A 88 22.65 53.04 -8.38
C ARG A 88 23.05 54.50 -8.30
N ALA A 89 22.58 55.34 -9.25
CA ALA A 89 22.84 56.77 -9.27
C ALA A 89 22.31 57.47 -8.01
N ALA A 90 21.22 56.95 -7.42
CA ALA A 90 20.68 57.40 -6.14
C ALA A 90 21.40 56.82 -4.92
N GLY A 91 22.54 56.13 -5.10
CA GLY A 91 23.34 55.57 -3.99
C GLY A 91 22.76 54.28 -3.40
N ILE A 92 21.77 53.67 -4.01
CA ILE A 92 21.16 52.45 -3.51
C ILE A 92 22.03 51.23 -3.91
N ASN A 93 22.45 50.45 -2.90
CA ASN A 93 23.20 49.24 -3.15
C ASN A 93 22.28 48.21 -3.84
N ILE A 94 22.69 47.77 -5.03
CA ILE A 94 21.90 46.84 -5.87
C ILE A 94 21.66 45.49 -5.22
N HIS A 95 22.58 45.03 -4.35
CA HIS A 95 22.38 43.77 -3.61
C HIS A 95 21.16 43.85 -2.66
N ARG A 96 20.80 45.05 -2.16
CA ARG A 96 19.58 45.22 -1.38
C ARG A 96 18.29 45.00 -2.20
N LEU A 97 18.33 45.26 -3.51
CA LEU A 97 17.17 45.06 -4.39
C LEU A 97 16.82 43.57 -4.53
N PHE A 98 17.84 42.69 -4.44
CA PHE A 98 17.62 41.23 -4.46
C PHE A 98 16.96 40.70 -3.16
N ALA A 99 16.84 41.50 -2.09
CA ALA A 99 16.12 41.10 -0.88
C ALA A 99 14.66 40.74 -1.19
N SER A 100 14.00 41.41 -2.16
CA SER A 100 12.65 41.08 -2.60
C SER A 100 12.60 39.70 -3.28
N THR A 101 13.64 39.30 -4.02
CA THR A 101 13.77 37.98 -4.62
C THR A 101 14.01 36.90 -3.57
N VAL A 102 14.87 37.18 -2.56
CA VAL A 102 15.08 36.27 -1.42
C VAL A 102 13.78 36.03 -0.67
N LEU A 103 12.99 37.07 -0.43
CA LEU A 103 11.69 36.97 0.22
C LEU A 103 10.71 36.13 -0.62
N LEU A 104 10.65 36.35 -1.94
CA LEU A 104 9.84 35.56 -2.84
C LEU A 104 10.27 34.09 -2.85
N SER A 105 11.58 33.83 -2.97
CA SER A 105 12.12 32.47 -2.99
C SER A 105 11.86 31.72 -1.68
N ALA A 106 11.97 32.42 -0.53
CA ALA A 106 11.61 31.87 0.78
C ALA A 106 10.11 31.55 0.87
N PHE A 107 9.25 32.43 0.34
CA PHE A 107 7.81 32.19 0.26
C PHE A 107 7.49 30.96 -0.60
N VAL A 108 8.09 30.86 -1.79
CA VAL A 108 7.94 29.70 -2.68
C VAL A 108 8.42 28.42 -2.02
N ALA A 109 9.59 28.44 -1.38
CA ALA A 109 10.14 27.31 -0.65
C ALA A 109 9.21 26.85 0.49
N LEU A 110 8.70 27.81 1.28
CA LEU A 110 7.74 27.51 2.36
C LEU A 110 6.45 26.93 1.80
N PHE A 111 5.92 27.50 0.72
CA PHE A 111 4.71 27.00 0.07
C PHE A 111 4.90 25.56 -0.44
N MET A 112 6.04 25.26 -1.09
CA MET A 112 6.38 23.91 -1.54
C MET A 112 6.49 22.93 -0.36
N LEU A 113 7.10 23.37 0.75
CA LEU A 113 7.20 22.55 1.96
C LEU A 113 5.82 22.21 2.52
N LEU A 114 4.93 23.20 2.60
CA LEU A 114 3.56 23.01 3.07
C LEU A 114 2.74 22.10 2.14
N MET A 115 2.84 22.31 0.82
CA MET A 115 2.18 21.47 -0.16
C MET A 115 2.63 20.02 -0.06
N GLY A 116 3.93 19.78 -0.04
CA GLY A 116 4.51 18.43 0.00
C GLY A 116 4.23 17.66 1.30
N ASN A 117 4.07 18.37 2.43
CA ASN A 117 3.90 17.71 3.73
C ASN A 117 2.45 17.69 4.26
N PHE A 118 1.60 18.61 3.85
CA PHE A 118 0.23 18.69 4.38
C PHE A 118 -0.85 18.49 3.33
N VAL A 119 -0.68 19.08 2.15
CA VAL A 119 -1.74 19.06 1.14
C VAL A 119 -1.72 17.75 0.36
N ILE A 120 -0.59 17.42 -0.26
CA ILE A 120 -0.48 16.20 -1.09
C ILE A 120 -0.85 14.92 -0.32
N PRO A 121 -0.34 14.66 0.90
CA PRO A 121 -0.71 13.46 1.64
C PRO A 121 -2.21 13.36 1.92
N ARG A 122 -2.87 14.49 2.27
CA ARG A 122 -4.31 14.53 2.52
C ARG A 122 -5.12 14.23 1.26
N PHE A 123 -4.74 14.77 0.12
CA PHE A 123 -5.42 14.52 -1.15
C PHE A 123 -5.29 13.06 -1.58
N ILE A 124 -4.14 12.44 -1.38
CA ILE A 124 -3.94 11.02 -1.66
C ILE A 124 -4.78 10.14 -0.73
N GLY A 125 -4.90 10.52 0.56
CA GLY A 125 -5.83 9.86 1.49
C GLY A 125 -7.27 9.93 0.99
N GLN A 126 -7.73 11.10 0.55
CA GLN A 126 -9.08 11.28 0.00
C GLN A 126 -9.31 10.47 -1.28
N ILE A 127 -8.30 10.33 -2.15
CA ILE A 127 -8.40 9.46 -3.34
C ILE A 127 -8.58 7.99 -2.92
N SER A 128 -7.83 7.54 -1.91
CA SER A 128 -7.94 6.17 -1.39
C SER A 128 -9.31 5.94 -0.74
N ASP A 129 -9.81 6.88 0.04
CA ASP A 129 -11.14 6.81 0.65
C ASP A 129 -12.25 6.82 -0.41
N PHE A 130 -12.12 7.66 -1.44
CA PHE A 130 -13.04 7.68 -2.58
C PHE A 130 -13.05 6.34 -3.32
N ALA A 131 -11.88 5.78 -3.63
CA ALA A 131 -11.76 4.48 -4.30
C ALA A 131 -12.40 3.36 -3.44
N ARG A 132 -12.16 3.38 -2.13
CA ARG A 132 -12.72 2.42 -1.18
C ARG A 132 -14.24 2.50 -1.11
N THR A 133 -14.80 3.72 -0.98
CA THR A 133 -16.25 3.93 -0.85
C THR A 133 -16.99 3.61 -2.15
N ASN A 134 -16.38 3.90 -3.30
CA ASN A 134 -16.99 3.72 -4.62
C ASN A 134 -16.55 2.43 -5.33
N LEU A 135 -15.82 1.52 -4.66
CA LEU A 135 -15.29 0.31 -5.27
C LEU A 135 -16.38 -0.52 -5.98
N ARG A 136 -17.56 -0.70 -5.33
CA ARG A 136 -18.71 -1.38 -5.92
C ARG A 136 -19.10 -0.78 -7.27
N ASP A 137 -19.22 0.55 -7.31
CA ASP A 137 -19.70 1.26 -8.50
C ASP A 137 -18.65 1.27 -9.61
N LEU A 138 -17.37 1.37 -9.27
CA LEU A 138 -16.25 1.21 -10.19
C LEU A 138 -16.20 -0.19 -10.80
N VAL A 139 -16.36 -1.23 -9.97
CA VAL A 139 -16.43 -2.63 -10.42
C VAL A 139 -17.65 -2.85 -11.32
N ALA A 140 -18.83 -2.33 -10.93
CA ALA A 140 -20.04 -2.44 -11.73
C ALA A 140 -19.89 -1.79 -13.11
N GLN A 141 -19.35 -0.57 -13.16
CA GLN A 141 -19.12 0.15 -14.42
C GLN A 141 -18.11 -0.57 -15.31
N HIS A 142 -17.02 -1.08 -14.72
CA HIS A 142 -16.00 -1.80 -15.47
C HIS A 142 -16.55 -3.10 -16.07
N LEU A 143 -17.27 -3.91 -15.28
CA LEU A 143 -17.93 -5.13 -15.76
C LEU A 143 -18.98 -4.84 -16.83
N GLN A 144 -19.75 -3.74 -16.73
CA GLN A 144 -20.76 -3.37 -17.75
C GLN A 144 -20.12 -2.93 -19.07
N ARG A 145 -18.91 -2.37 -19.06
CA ARG A 145 -18.22 -1.86 -20.25
C ARG A 145 -17.35 -2.91 -20.93
N GLU A 146 -16.48 -3.55 -20.13
CA GLU A 146 -15.47 -4.49 -20.62
C GLU A 146 -15.96 -5.94 -20.65
N GLY A 147 -17.01 -6.26 -19.86
CA GLY A 147 -17.52 -7.63 -19.71
C GLY A 147 -16.69 -8.51 -18.77
N PHE A 148 -15.49 -8.08 -18.36
CA PHE A 148 -14.61 -8.86 -17.50
C PHE A 148 -13.77 -7.99 -16.57
N ILE A 149 -13.29 -8.59 -15.48
CA ILE A 149 -12.29 -8.00 -14.58
C ILE A 149 -11.18 -9.00 -14.37
N ASN A 150 -9.94 -8.57 -14.59
CA ASN A 150 -8.74 -9.34 -14.27
C ASN A 150 -8.10 -8.82 -13.00
N TYR A 151 -7.86 -9.70 -12.04
CA TYR A 151 -7.16 -9.39 -10.80
C TYR A 151 -6.00 -10.36 -10.60
N ARG A 152 -4.77 -9.83 -10.53
CA ARG A 152 -3.58 -10.61 -10.20
C ARG A 152 -3.24 -10.45 -8.73
N GLN A 153 -3.31 -11.52 -7.98
CA GLN A 153 -2.95 -11.53 -6.57
C GLN A 153 -1.43 -11.45 -6.40
N LYS A 154 -0.93 -10.37 -5.79
CA LYS A 154 0.51 -10.12 -5.62
C LYS A 154 1.23 -11.17 -4.77
N SER A 155 0.55 -11.79 -3.81
CA SER A 155 1.14 -12.77 -2.88
C SER A 155 1.38 -14.15 -3.52
N SER A 156 0.46 -14.61 -4.38
CA SER A 156 0.52 -15.92 -5.03
C SER A 156 0.89 -15.86 -6.50
N GLY A 157 0.82 -14.65 -7.10
CA GLY A 157 0.95 -14.46 -8.55
C GLY A 157 -0.21 -15.04 -9.36
N ALA A 158 -1.21 -15.64 -8.71
CA ALA A 158 -2.39 -16.19 -9.36
C ALA A 158 -3.23 -15.07 -9.99
N GLU A 159 -3.76 -15.35 -11.17
CA GLU A 159 -4.62 -14.43 -11.92
C GLU A 159 -6.07 -14.89 -11.87
N PHE A 160 -6.94 -13.99 -11.46
CA PHE A 160 -8.37 -14.22 -11.34
C PHE A 160 -9.08 -13.38 -12.39
N THR A 161 -9.89 -14.01 -13.21
CA THR A 161 -10.77 -13.34 -14.18
C THR A 161 -12.22 -13.59 -13.78
N LEU A 162 -12.98 -12.53 -13.63
CA LEU A 162 -14.42 -12.56 -13.43
C LEU A 162 -15.10 -11.96 -14.66
N THR A 163 -16.03 -12.71 -15.26
CA THR A 163 -16.90 -12.19 -16.32
C THR A 163 -18.34 -12.14 -15.83
N ALA A 164 -19.17 -11.31 -16.43
CA ALA A 164 -20.60 -11.25 -16.14
C ALA A 164 -21.38 -10.70 -17.33
N ASP A 165 -22.54 -11.29 -17.63
CA ASP A 165 -23.43 -10.82 -18.70
C ASP A 165 -24.16 -9.54 -18.31
N ARG A 166 -24.67 -9.49 -17.09
CA ARG A 166 -25.37 -8.32 -16.52
C ARG A 166 -24.97 -8.07 -15.09
N VAL A 167 -24.90 -6.80 -14.76
CA VAL A 167 -24.52 -6.33 -13.44
C VAL A 167 -25.59 -5.36 -12.94
N GLN A 168 -26.14 -5.64 -11.77
CA GLN A 168 -27.20 -4.83 -11.19
C GLN A 168 -26.92 -4.54 -9.72
N ARG A 169 -27.32 -3.37 -9.25
CA ARG A 169 -27.33 -3.06 -7.82
C ARG A 169 -28.49 -3.82 -7.15
N ALA A 170 -28.16 -4.56 -6.10
CA ALA A 170 -29.19 -5.22 -5.31
C ALA A 170 -29.98 -4.19 -4.48
N SER A 171 -31.30 -4.36 -4.39
CA SER A 171 -32.09 -3.59 -3.44
C SER A 171 -31.97 -4.19 -2.03
N ASP A 172 -31.93 -3.34 -1.00
CA ASP A 172 -31.81 -3.79 0.40
C ASP A 172 -32.93 -4.76 0.79
N ALA A 173 -34.14 -4.59 0.23
CA ALA A 173 -35.25 -5.49 0.47
C ALA A 173 -35.00 -6.90 -0.08
N ALA A 174 -34.46 -7.01 -1.30
CA ALA A 174 -34.13 -8.31 -1.92
C ALA A 174 -32.99 -9.01 -1.17
N LEU A 175 -31.98 -8.25 -0.71
CA LEU A 175 -30.86 -8.79 0.08
C LEU A 175 -31.32 -9.35 1.42
N ARG A 176 -32.21 -8.64 2.15
CA ARG A 176 -32.78 -9.14 3.41
C ARG A 176 -33.56 -10.44 3.22
N THR A 177 -34.37 -10.50 2.16
CA THR A 177 -35.14 -11.72 1.84
C THR A 177 -34.24 -12.90 1.51
N ALA A 178 -33.07 -12.63 0.91
CA ALA A 178 -32.07 -13.63 0.60
C ALA A 178 -31.15 -13.99 1.78
N GLY A 179 -31.30 -13.35 2.96
CA GLY A 179 -30.56 -13.66 4.18
C GLY A 179 -29.19 -12.96 4.30
N PHE A 180 -28.92 -11.95 3.46
CA PHE A 180 -27.67 -11.19 3.54
C PHE A 180 -27.69 -10.16 4.68
N GLU A 181 -26.54 -10.01 5.35
CA GLU A 181 -26.34 -8.98 6.36
C GLU A 181 -26.30 -7.60 5.72
N ILE A 182 -27.13 -6.66 6.17
CA ILE A 182 -27.14 -5.28 5.68
C ILE A 182 -26.65 -4.37 6.80
N GLY A 183 -25.56 -3.66 6.53
CA GLY A 183 -24.97 -2.75 7.50
C GLY A 183 -24.09 -1.68 6.83
N PRO A 184 -23.71 -0.64 7.58
CA PRO A 184 -22.81 0.38 7.06
C PRO A 184 -21.46 -0.24 6.66
N GLY A 185 -21.00 0.07 5.45
CA GLY A 185 -19.75 -0.46 4.90
C GLY A 185 -19.86 -1.83 4.21
N LEU A 186 -21.06 -2.43 4.15
CA LEU A 186 -21.36 -3.59 3.32
C LEU A 186 -22.10 -3.16 2.06
N HIS A 187 -21.56 -3.49 0.90
CA HIS A 187 -22.14 -3.17 -0.39
C HIS A 187 -22.28 -4.43 -1.23
N TYR A 188 -23.36 -4.51 -2.01
CA TYR A 188 -23.69 -5.70 -2.78
C TYR A 188 -23.89 -5.39 -4.25
N LEU A 189 -23.46 -6.32 -5.11
CA LEU A 189 -23.61 -6.28 -6.55
C LEU A 189 -24.12 -7.64 -7.01
N VAL A 190 -25.27 -7.67 -7.69
CA VAL A 190 -25.80 -8.89 -8.29
C VAL A 190 -25.29 -9.00 -9.71
N ILE A 191 -24.75 -10.16 -10.04
CA ILE A 191 -24.22 -10.49 -11.35
C ILE A 191 -24.95 -11.71 -11.92
N THR A 192 -25.29 -11.63 -13.20
CA THR A 192 -25.96 -12.70 -13.91
C THR A 192 -24.96 -13.43 -14.80
N ASP A 193 -25.04 -14.74 -14.83
CA ASP A 193 -24.15 -15.64 -15.56
C ASP A 193 -22.64 -15.37 -15.32
N PRO A 194 -22.23 -15.26 -14.02
CA PRO A 194 -20.82 -15.03 -13.71
C PRO A 194 -19.98 -16.24 -14.08
N THR A 195 -18.83 -15.96 -14.68
CA THR A 195 -17.78 -16.95 -14.89
C THR A 195 -16.52 -16.54 -14.16
N PHE A 196 -15.97 -17.41 -13.36
CA PHE A 196 -14.76 -17.20 -12.59
C PHE A 196 -13.66 -18.14 -13.06
N LEU A 197 -12.52 -17.58 -13.42
CA LEU A 197 -11.34 -18.28 -13.88
C LEU A 197 -10.17 -17.98 -12.95
N ASN A 198 -9.48 -19.01 -12.49
CA ASN A 198 -8.26 -18.89 -11.70
C ASN A 198 -7.11 -19.61 -12.41
N ILE A 199 -6.05 -18.87 -12.71
CA ILE A 199 -4.89 -19.33 -13.48
C ILE A 199 -3.64 -19.13 -12.61
N ASP A 200 -2.71 -20.08 -12.64
CA ASP A 200 -1.42 -19.95 -11.94
C ASP A 200 -0.44 -19.05 -12.68
N THR A 201 0.74 -18.86 -12.09
CA THR A 201 1.81 -18.04 -12.67
C THR A 201 2.38 -18.57 -13.98
N GLN A 202 2.09 -19.84 -14.32
CA GLN A 202 2.54 -20.50 -15.55
C GLN A 202 1.45 -20.53 -16.64
N GLY A 203 0.29 -19.90 -16.38
CA GLY A 203 -0.85 -19.90 -17.30
C GLY A 203 -1.70 -21.17 -17.25
N LYS A 204 -1.48 -22.04 -16.27
CA LYS A 204 -2.27 -23.28 -16.11
C LYS A 204 -3.53 -22.99 -15.31
N LEU A 205 -4.64 -23.53 -15.79
CA LEU A 205 -5.93 -23.45 -15.12
C LEU A 205 -5.88 -24.17 -13.77
N ILE A 206 -6.17 -23.43 -12.68
CA ILE A 206 -6.34 -23.98 -11.33
C ILE A 206 -7.80 -24.35 -11.09
N ARG A 207 -8.71 -23.41 -11.40
CA ARG A 207 -10.15 -23.58 -11.18
C ARG A 207 -10.94 -22.74 -12.17
N PHE A 208 -12.05 -23.32 -12.61
CA PHE A 208 -13.08 -22.64 -13.38
C PHE A 208 -14.42 -22.82 -12.68
N ALA A 209 -15.18 -21.73 -12.57
CA ALA A 209 -16.54 -21.79 -12.04
C ALA A 209 -17.46 -20.97 -12.94
N ALA A 210 -18.60 -21.55 -13.31
CA ALA A 210 -19.67 -20.85 -14.01
C ALA A 210 -20.95 -21.02 -13.20
N ALA A 211 -21.68 -19.93 -12.98
CA ALA A 211 -22.92 -19.94 -12.20
C ALA A 211 -24.01 -19.14 -12.90
N ARG A 212 -25.27 -19.39 -12.54
CA ARG A 212 -26.41 -18.65 -13.08
C ARG A 212 -26.58 -17.30 -12.45
N PHE A 213 -26.31 -17.22 -11.13
CA PHE A 213 -26.37 -15.98 -10.36
C PHE A 213 -25.18 -15.89 -9.41
N GLY A 214 -24.70 -14.67 -9.20
CA GLY A 214 -23.70 -14.38 -8.21
C GLY A 214 -24.01 -13.08 -7.48
N VAL A 215 -23.62 -13.03 -6.20
CA VAL A 215 -23.69 -11.83 -5.37
C VAL A 215 -22.27 -11.51 -4.91
N CYS A 216 -21.73 -10.38 -5.38
CA CYS A 216 -20.48 -9.84 -4.88
C CYS A 216 -20.75 -8.98 -3.64
N GLN A 217 -20.22 -9.37 -2.50
CA GLN A 217 -20.20 -8.62 -1.26
C GLN A 217 -18.88 -7.86 -1.15
N PHE A 218 -18.94 -6.57 -0.94
CA PHE A 218 -17.81 -5.69 -0.69
C PHE A 218 -17.84 -5.24 0.77
N ASP A 219 -16.91 -5.72 1.58
CA ASP A 219 -16.74 -5.26 2.95
C ASP A 219 -15.69 -4.14 3.01
N THR A 220 -16.18 -2.90 2.99
CA THR A 220 -15.35 -1.69 3.05
C THR A 220 -14.94 -1.31 4.48
N ARG A 221 -15.38 -2.06 5.50
CA ARG A 221 -14.97 -1.87 6.90
C ARG A 221 -13.54 -2.32 7.14
N THR A 222 -13.05 -3.23 6.30
CA THR A 222 -11.69 -3.79 6.38
C THR A 222 -10.75 -3.10 5.41
N THR A 223 -9.47 -3.06 5.74
CA THR A 223 -8.39 -2.61 4.87
C THR A 223 -7.34 -3.70 4.79
N PRO A 224 -7.10 -4.33 3.62
CA PRO A 224 -7.75 -4.11 2.31
C PRO A 224 -9.24 -4.47 2.31
N VAL A 225 -10.00 -3.94 1.35
CA VAL A 225 -11.41 -4.28 1.17
C VAL A 225 -11.53 -5.77 0.82
N LYS A 226 -12.37 -6.48 1.57
CA LYS A 226 -12.64 -7.89 1.29
C LYS A 226 -13.82 -8.00 0.32
N VAL A 227 -13.60 -8.72 -0.76
CA VAL A 227 -14.63 -9.01 -1.77
C VAL A 227 -14.90 -10.50 -1.76
N THR A 228 -16.14 -10.87 -1.45
CA THR A 228 -16.60 -12.26 -1.46
C THR A 228 -17.64 -12.41 -2.57
N LEU A 229 -17.46 -13.40 -3.42
CA LEU A 229 -18.43 -13.74 -4.47
C LEU A 229 -19.18 -14.99 -4.03
N GLU A 230 -20.46 -14.85 -3.71
CA GLU A 230 -21.37 -15.98 -3.50
C GLU A 230 -22.04 -16.33 -4.82
N VAL A 231 -21.88 -17.57 -5.26
CA VAL A 231 -22.46 -18.08 -6.50
C VAL A 231 -23.52 -19.13 -6.20
N SER A 232 -24.61 -19.08 -6.96
CA SER A 232 -25.72 -20.03 -6.87
C SER A 232 -25.86 -20.80 -8.17
N GLU A 233 -26.24 -22.09 -8.07
CA GLU A 233 -26.32 -22.99 -9.21
C GLU A 233 -25.00 -23.06 -10.00
N ALA A 234 -23.91 -23.25 -9.28
CA ALA A 234 -22.56 -23.18 -9.83
C ALA A 234 -22.08 -24.57 -10.32
N ARG A 235 -21.38 -24.56 -11.44
CA ARG A 235 -20.59 -25.68 -11.93
C ARG A 235 -19.13 -25.39 -11.74
N LEU A 236 -18.48 -26.20 -10.93
CA LEU A 236 -17.06 -26.11 -10.66
C LEU A 236 -16.30 -27.15 -11.47
N PHE A 237 -15.21 -26.71 -12.05
CA PHE A 237 -14.27 -27.57 -12.74
C PHE A 237 -12.86 -27.33 -12.19
N GLU A 238 -12.22 -28.39 -11.73
CA GLU A 238 -10.79 -28.42 -11.36
C GLU A 238 -10.08 -29.44 -12.22
N PRO A 239 -8.95 -29.15 -12.86
CA PRO A 239 -8.23 -30.12 -13.69
C PRO A 239 -7.87 -31.38 -12.88
N GLY A 240 -8.24 -32.54 -13.40
CA GLY A 240 -8.02 -33.85 -12.74
C GLY A 240 -9.11 -34.25 -11.75
N ARG A 241 -10.22 -33.54 -11.68
CA ARG A 241 -11.43 -33.90 -10.94
C ARG A 241 -12.65 -33.83 -11.83
N ASP A 242 -13.68 -34.60 -11.48
CA ASP A 242 -14.98 -34.50 -12.14
C ASP A 242 -15.65 -33.17 -11.88
N GLN A 243 -16.50 -32.74 -12.82
CA GLN A 243 -17.32 -31.54 -12.63
C GLN A 243 -18.24 -31.73 -11.42
N VAL A 244 -18.18 -30.76 -10.51
CA VAL A 244 -19.03 -30.73 -9.32
C VAL A 244 -20.09 -29.66 -9.49
N TYR A 245 -21.36 -30.08 -9.38
CA TYR A 245 -22.48 -29.12 -9.26
C TYR A 245 -22.67 -28.74 -7.82
N VAL A 246 -22.66 -27.45 -7.54
CA VAL A 246 -22.79 -26.90 -6.19
C VAL A 246 -23.99 -25.95 -6.15
N GLY A 247 -24.93 -26.19 -5.25
CA GLY A 247 -26.13 -25.36 -5.10
C GLY A 247 -25.81 -23.93 -4.71
N GLN A 248 -24.91 -23.75 -3.75
CA GLN A 248 -24.42 -22.44 -3.30
C GLN A 248 -22.98 -22.55 -2.82
N GLN A 249 -22.12 -21.62 -3.23
CA GLN A 249 -20.73 -21.58 -2.80
C GLN A 249 -20.20 -20.15 -2.73
N ALA A 250 -19.40 -19.88 -1.69
CA ALA A 250 -18.65 -18.64 -1.56
C ALA A 250 -17.23 -18.78 -2.14
N ILE A 251 -16.83 -17.83 -2.95
CA ILE A 251 -15.48 -17.69 -3.51
C ILE A 251 -14.83 -16.46 -2.90
N GLY A 252 -13.73 -16.63 -2.24
CA GLY A 252 -13.04 -15.56 -1.53
C GLY A 252 -12.95 -15.82 -0.02
N PRO A 253 -12.68 -14.80 0.82
CA PRO A 253 -12.60 -13.38 0.44
C PRO A 253 -11.34 -13.01 -0.33
N LEU A 254 -11.49 -12.24 -1.41
CA LEU A 254 -10.39 -11.62 -2.14
C LEU A 254 -10.06 -10.26 -1.51
N ALA A 255 -8.81 -10.05 -1.16
CA ALA A 255 -8.36 -8.78 -0.60
C ALA A 255 -8.02 -7.80 -1.73
N VAL A 256 -8.88 -6.82 -1.99
CA VAL A 256 -8.67 -5.79 -3.02
C VAL A 256 -8.00 -4.57 -2.37
N PRO A 257 -6.76 -4.24 -2.77
CA PRO A 257 -6.07 -3.07 -2.25
C PRO A 257 -6.71 -1.81 -2.85
N THR A 258 -7.49 -1.10 -2.05
CA THR A 258 -8.10 0.20 -2.40
C THR A 258 -7.23 1.37 -1.99
N GLU A 259 -6.26 1.15 -1.11
CA GLU A 259 -5.28 2.17 -0.77
C GLU A 259 -4.26 2.29 -1.91
N ALA A 260 -3.95 3.53 -2.28
CA ALA A 260 -2.79 3.78 -3.12
C ALA A 260 -1.57 3.12 -2.47
N PRO A 261 -0.76 2.35 -3.23
CA PRO A 261 0.39 1.67 -2.63
C PRO A 261 1.19 2.68 -1.82
N PRO A 262 1.55 2.37 -0.57
CA PRO A 262 2.21 3.32 0.32
C PRO A 262 3.56 3.73 -0.27
N GLN A 263 3.54 4.81 -1.04
CA GLN A 263 4.76 5.39 -1.60
C GLN A 263 5.32 6.38 -0.60
N LEU A 264 6.61 6.25 -0.31
CA LEU A 264 7.31 7.18 0.58
C LEU A 264 7.24 8.63 0.10
N SER A 265 7.07 8.83 -1.22
CA SER A 265 6.91 10.16 -1.83
C SER A 265 5.63 10.88 -1.40
N TRP A 266 4.61 10.15 -0.94
CA TRP A 266 3.31 10.71 -0.56
C TRP A 266 3.08 10.78 0.95
N ALA A 267 3.93 10.13 1.73
CA ALA A 267 3.87 10.21 3.19
C ALA A 267 4.19 11.63 3.68
N ASP A 268 3.67 12.08 4.78
CA ASP A 268 4.09 13.33 5.39
C ASP A 268 5.47 13.21 6.07
N LEU A 269 6.08 14.35 6.43
CA LEU A 269 7.40 14.33 7.05
C LEU A 269 7.37 13.70 8.45
N ARG A 270 6.25 13.83 9.18
CA ARG A 270 6.08 13.23 10.51
C ARG A 270 6.03 11.72 10.40
N ASP A 271 5.29 11.20 9.43
CA ASP A 271 5.22 9.76 9.17
C ASP A 271 6.58 9.20 8.76
N LEU A 272 7.32 9.90 7.88
CA LEU A 272 8.66 9.49 7.49
C LEU A 272 9.63 9.45 8.69
N LEU A 273 9.57 10.45 9.57
CA LEU A 273 10.40 10.47 10.78
C LEU A 273 9.99 9.39 11.78
N ARG A 274 8.68 9.14 11.95
CA ARG A 274 8.15 8.05 12.79
C ARG A 274 8.61 6.69 12.25
N TRP A 275 8.45 6.44 10.95
CA TRP A 275 8.89 5.18 10.35
C TRP A 275 10.40 5.02 10.35
N ARG A 276 11.17 6.12 10.29
CA ARG A 276 12.61 6.05 10.47
C ARG A 276 13.01 5.57 11.87
N ALA A 277 12.24 5.95 12.89
CA ALA A 277 12.47 5.52 14.27
C ALA A 277 11.99 4.08 14.52
N ALA A 278 10.90 3.64 13.83
CA ALA A 278 10.28 2.35 13.99
C ALA A 278 9.95 1.75 12.61
N LEU A 279 10.95 1.17 11.95
CA LEU A 279 10.83 0.67 10.56
C LEU A 279 9.80 -0.44 10.42
N TRP A 280 9.60 -1.26 11.45
CA TRP A 280 8.60 -2.32 11.48
C TRP A 280 7.15 -1.84 11.43
N ASP A 281 6.88 -0.57 11.85
CA ASP A 281 5.56 0.06 11.79
C ASP A 281 5.22 0.64 10.41
N ALA A 282 6.21 0.69 9.52
CA ALA A 282 6.01 1.27 8.19
C ALA A 282 5.01 0.42 7.38
N PRO A 283 4.02 1.04 6.69
CA PRO A 283 3.01 0.33 5.92
C PRO A 283 3.58 -0.67 4.90
N LYS A 284 4.75 -0.33 4.33
CA LYS A 284 5.43 -1.19 3.34
C LYS A 284 5.93 -2.52 3.92
N LEU A 285 6.24 -2.57 5.22
CA LEU A 285 6.74 -3.76 5.90
C LEU A 285 5.69 -4.45 6.76
N ARG A 286 4.55 -3.80 7.02
CA ARG A 286 3.51 -4.34 7.90
C ARG A 286 3.10 -5.77 7.53
N GLY A 287 2.87 -6.05 6.24
CA GLY A 287 2.53 -7.39 5.78
C GLY A 287 3.62 -8.42 6.06
N ALA A 288 4.88 -8.08 5.80
CA ALA A 288 6.01 -8.97 6.05
C ALA A 288 6.25 -9.21 7.56
N VAL A 289 6.06 -8.17 8.37
CA VAL A 289 6.12 -8.30 9.84
C VAL A 289 5.00 -9.19 10.35
N GLN A 290 3.76 -9.00 9.88
CA GLN A 290 2.62 -9.83 10.26
C GLN A 290 2.81 -11.29 9.82
N GLU A 291 3.33 -11.52 8.62
CA GLU A 291 3.65 -12.87 8.14
C GLU A 291 4.73 -13.53 9.01
N PHE A 292 5.77 -12.81 9.39
CA PHE A 292 6.80 -13.31 10.29
C PHE A 292 6.23 -13.66 11.67
N LEU A 293 5.46 -12.75 12.28
CA LEU A 293 4.82 -12.97 13.58
C LEU A 293 3.81 -14.13 13.51
N GLY A 294 3.01 -14.21 12.46
CA GLY A 294 2.08 -15.31 12.25
C GLY A 294 2.80 -16.66 12.10
N THR A 295 3.92 -16.71 11.36
CA THR A 295 4.73 -17.92 11.25
C THR A 295 5.31 -18.34 12.60
N LEU A 296 5.79 -17.39 13.41
CA LEU A 296 6.28 -17.64 14.75
C LEU A 296 5.18 -18.20 15.67
N THR A 297 3.98 -17.62 15.60
CA THR A 297 2.81 -18.09 16.36
C THR A 297 2.42 -19.51 15.97
N VAL A 298 2.45 -19.85 14.67
CA VAL A 298 2.20 -21.22 14.17
C VAL A 298 3.24 -22.21 14.70
N GLN A 299 4.52 -21.85 14.71
CA GLN A 299 5.57 -22.72 15.25
C GLN A 299 5.42 -22.96 16.75
N ARG A 300 5.06 -21.92 17.51
CA ARG A 300 4.74 -22.05 18.95
C ARG A 300 3.52 -22.92 19.17
N PHE A 301 2.48 -22.76 18.35
CA PHE A 301 1.29 -23.61 18.41
C PHE A 301 1.64 -25.09 18.21
N TYR A 302 2.46 -25.41 17.22
CA TYR A 302 2.90 -26.79 17.01
C TYR A 302 3.71 -27.35 18.19
N THR A 303 4.61 -26.53 18.74
CA THR A 303 5.40 -26.94 19.93
C THR A 303 4.49 -27.18 21.14
N TYR A 304 3.51 -26.30 21.37
CA TYR A 304 2.50 -26.44 22.41
C TYR A 304 1.68 -27.73 22.25
N CYS A 305 1.11 -27.95 21.05
CA CYS A 305 0.32 -29.13 20.76
C CYS A 305 1.14 -30.42 20.93
N ALA A 306 2.37 -30.44 20.44
CA ALA A 306 3.26 -31.60 20.60
C ALA A 306 3.60 -31.89 22.08
N ALA A 307 3.79 -30.84 22.89
CA ALA A 307 4.04 -30.98 24.32
C ALA A 307 2.82 -31.52 25.08
N GLN A 308 1.61 -31.06 24.76
CA GLN A 308 0.37 -31.52 25.39
C GLN A 308 0.01 -32.97 25.02
N LEU A 309 0.31 -33.38 23.79
CA LEU A 309 -0.01 -34.73 23.29
C LEU A 309 1.07 -35.77 23.59
N LYS A 310 2.20 -35.32 24.17
CA LYS A 310 3.29 -36.23 24.54
C LYS A 310 2.84 -37.20 25.63
N ASP A 311 3.29 -38.45 25.55
CA ASP A 311 3.06 -39.49 26.56
C ASP A 311 1.58 -39.81 26.84
N GLY A 312 0.72 -39.68 25.79
CA GLY A 312 -0.72 -39.97 25.91
C GLY A 312 -1.54 -38.86 26.55
N GLY A 313 -1.01 -37.62 26.57
CA GLY A 313 -1.70 -36.43 27.05
C GLY A 313 -2.94 -36.06 26.20
N GLU A 314 -3.72 -35.11 26.68
CA GLU A 314 -4.94 -34.61 26.04
C GLU A 314 -4.77 -33.15 25.60
N LEU A 315 -5.03 -32.85 24.36
CA LEU A 315 -5.07 -31.48 23.81
C LEU A 315 -6.54 -31.01 23.71
N THR A 316 -6.85 -29.90 24.36
CA THR A 316 -8.18 -29.26 24.22
C THR A 316 -8.08 -28.00 23.39
N LEU A 317 -8.79 -27.97 22.26
CA LEU A 317 -8.97 -26.79 21.43
C LEU A 317 -10.42 -26.32 21.49
N LEU A 318 -10.65 -25.01 21.43
CA LEU A 318 -11.98 -24.43 21.36
C LEU A 318 -12.31 -24.06 19.90
N ASP A 319 -13.57 -24.17 19.52
CA ASP A 319 -14.04 -23.60 18.26
C ASP A 319 -14.67 -22.20 18.47
N GLU A 320 -15.01 -21.49 17.37
CA GLU A 320 -15.67 -20.18 17.39
C GLU A 320 -16.98 -20.14 18.20
N ARG A 321 -17.59 -21.31 18.46
CA ARG A 321 -18.79 -21.47 19.28
C ARG A 321 -18.46 -21.81 20.73
N ALA A 322 -17.16 -21.73 21.11
CA ALA A 322 -16.64 -22.12 22.41
C ALA A 322 -16.94 -23.59 22.79
N ARG A 323 -17.06 -24.49 21.82
CA ARG A 323 -17.19 -25.94 22.07
C ARG A 323 -15.79 -26.54 22.21
N PRO A 324 -15.52 -27.31 23.28
CA PRO A 324 -14.23 -27.94 23.47
C PRO A 324 -14.11 -29.19 22.57
N HIS A 325 -13.02 -29.25 21.84
CA HIS A 325 -12.56 -30.42 21.09
C HIS A 325 -11.39 -31.04 21.84
N ARG A 326 -11.61 -32.21 22.42
CA ARG A 326 -10.57 -32.94 23.12
C ARG A 326 -9.95 -33.97 22.20
N ILE A 327 -8.65 -33.90 22.06
CA ILE A 327 -7.87 -34.66 21.10
C ILE A 327 -6.88 -35.54 21.88
N GLN A 328 -6.88 -36.84 21.62
CA GLN A 328 -5.93 -37.79 22.11
C GLN A 328 -5.34 -38.57 20.94
N CYS A 329 -4.10 -39.03 21.04
CA CYS A 329 -3.45 -39.85 20.02
C CYS A 329 -2.41 -40.78 20.65
N ASP A 330 -2.09 -41.82 19.90
CA ASP A 330 -1.08 -42.81 20.36
C ASP A 330 0.34 -42.34 20.05
N ALA A 331 0.54 -41.60 18.95
CA ALA A 331 1.83 -41.01 18.59
C ALA A 331 1.69 -39.66 17.87
N VAL A 332 2.65 -38.78 18.13
CA VAL A 332 2.74 -37.43 17.51
C VAL A 332 4.00 -37.35 16.69
N ARG A 333 3.85 -36.97 15.44
CA ARG A 333 4.97 -36.63 14.56
C ARG A 333 4.88 -35.17 14.18
N LEU A 334 5.91 -34.41 14.58
CA LEU A 334 6.04 -33.01 14.19
C LEU A 334 6.90 -32.91 12.93
N ASP A 335 6.36 -32.30 11.88
CA ASP A 335 7.04 -32.08 10.60
C ASP A 335 6.98 -30.57 10.26
N HIS A 336 7.80 -30.13 9.30
CA HIS A 336 7.80 -28.73 8.79
C HIS A 336 6.42 -28.32 8.19
N LYS A 337 5.59 -29.27 7.80
CA LYS A 337 4.24 -29.03 7.24
C LYS A 337 3.11 -28.99 8.26
N GLY A 338 3.38 -29.37 9.51
CA GLY A 338 2.37 -29.46 10.56
C GLY A 338 2.57 -30.64 11.50
N LEU A 339 1.53 -30.96 12.25
CA LEU A 339 1.48 -32.10 13.15
C LEU A 339 0.67 -33.23 12.51
N THR A 340 1.25 -34.42 12.49
CA THR A 340 0.56 -35.65 12.11
C THR A 340 0.39 -36.50 13.38
N LEU A 341 -0.86 -36.84 13.71
CA LEU A 341 -1.22 -37.65 14.88
C LEU A 341 -1.63 -39.05 14.37
N THR A 342 -1.12 -40.08 14.97
CA THR A 342 -1.45 -41.48 14.63
C THR A 342 -2.30 -42.08 15.75
N GLY A 343 -3.34 -42.86 15.41
CA GLY A 343 -4.26 -43.46 16.38
C GLY A 343 -5.11 -42.40 17.09
N GLY A 344 -5.59 -41.41 16.34
CA GLY A 344 -6.24 -40.24 16.91
C GLY A 344 -7.71 -40.43 17.26
N ARG A 345 -8.09 -39.94 18.45
CA ARG A 345 -9.46 -39.90 18.99
C ARG A 345 -9.83 -38.46 19.27
N VAL A 346 -10.95 -38.01 18.76
CA VAL A 346 -11.44 -36.64 18.94
C VAL A 346 -12.84 -36.67 19.55
N ALA A 347 -13.05 -35.99 20.65
CA ALA A 347 -14.35 -35.80 21.27
C ALA A 347 -14.78 -34.35 21.22
N VAL A 348 -15.86 -34.06 20.48
CA VAL A 348 -16.45 -32.73 20.33
C VAL A 348 -17.62 -32.59 21.29
N TYR A 349 -17.50 -31.77 22.31
CA TYR A 349 -18.54 -31.57 23.31
C TYR A 349 -19.56 -30.52 22.85
N PRO A 350 -20.88 -30.84 22.98
CA PRO A 350 -21.91 -29.83 22.78
C PRO A 350 -21.90 -28.78 23.90
N LYS A 351 -22.43 -27.58 23.64
CA LYS A 351 -22.47 -26.47 24.59
C LYS A 351 -23.33 -26.80 25.85
N ASP A 352 -24.32 -27.70 25.72
CA ASP A 352 -25.35 -28.00 26.73
C ASP A 352 -25.04 -29.24 27.58
N GLN A 353 -23.78 -29.53 27.88
CA GLN A 353 -23.35 -30.66 28.72
C GLN A 353 -23.85 -32.05 28.30
N GLY A 354 -24.17 -32.22 27.00
CA GLY A 354 -24.54 -33.51 26.41
C GLY A 354 -23.31 -34.43 26.21
N LEU A 355 -23.58 -35.67 25.79
CA LEU A 355 -22.52 -36.59 25.39
C LEU A 355 -21.79 -36.06 24.14
N PRO A 356 -20.46 -36.13 24.09
CA PRO A 356 -19.70 -35.63 22.94
C PRO A 356 -19.87 -36.50 21.71
N THR A 357 -19.84 -35.91 20.53
CA THR A 357 -19.64 -36.66 19.31
C THR A 357 -18.18 -37.10 19.24
N ARG A 358 -17.94 -38.41 19.05
CA ARG A 358 -16.59 -38.99 19.03
C ARG A 358 -16.20 -39.32 17.59
N TYR A 359 -14.96 -39.04 17.27
CA TYR A 359 -14.35 -39.39 16.00
C TYR A 359 -13.09 -40.21 16.26
N GLU A 360 -12.90 -41.27 15.48
CA GLU A 360 -11.68 -42.07 15.49
C GLU A 360 -11.10 -42.10 14.07
N ALA A 361 -9.80 -41.85 13.97
CA ALA A 361 -9.08 -41.90 12.71
C ALA A 361 -7.66 -42.42 12.95
N GLU A 362 -7.17 -43.22 12.02
CA GLU A 362 -5.80 -43.72 12.05
C GLU A 362 -4.79 -42.57 11.88
N GLN A 363 -5.14 -41.59 11.09
CA GLN A 363 -4.29 -40.43 10.84
C GLN A 363 -5.08 -39.12 10.95
N ILE A 364 -4.53 -38.16 11.71
CA ILE A 364 -5.05 -36.80 11.82
C ILE A 364 -3.95 -35.83 11.40
N GLU A 365 -4.28 -34.88 10.55
CA GLU A 365 -3.39 -33.81 10.14
C GLU A 365 -3.85 -32.49 10.76
N LEU A 366 -2.99 -31.90 11.57
CA LEU A 366 -3.19 -30.56 12.16
C LEU A 366 -2.24 -29.59 11.49
N LYS A 367 -2.81 -28.68 10.70
CA LYS A 367 -2.10 -27.64 9.98
C LYS A 367 -2.58 -26.27 10.43
N ALA A 368 -1.67 -25.35 10.67
CA ALA A 368 -2.00 -23.95 10.94
C ALA A 368 -1.34 -23.07 9.90
N LYS A 369 -2.11 -22.09 9.38
CA LYS A 369 -1.63 -21.14 8.39
C LYS A 369 -1.81 -19.73 8.91
N PRO A 370 -0.77 -18.88 8.89
CA PRO A 370 -0.91 -17.48 9.26
C PRO A 370 -1.76 -16.75 8.20
N LEU A 371 -2.73 -15.98 8.67
CA LEU A 371 -3.52 -15.09 7.83
C LEU A 371 -2.87 -13.70 7.76
N PRO A 372 -3.08 -12.94 6.67
CA PRO A 372 -2.60 -11.57 6.56
C PRO A 372 -3.17 -10.61 7.62
N SER A 373 -4.26 -10.99 8.29
CA SER A 373 -4.84 -10.28 9.43
C SER A 373 -4.05 -10.41 10.72
N GLY A 374 -3.05 -11.34 10.78
CA GLY A 374 -2.33 -11.70 11.99
C GLY A 374 -2.98 -12.84 12.78
N GLU A 375 -4.15 -13.31 12.36
CA GLU A 375 -4.81 -14.51 12.87
C GLU A 375 -4.22 -15.77 12.24
N CYS A 376 -4.47 -16.92 12.83
CA CYS A 376 -4.08 -18.22 12.27
C CYS A 376 -5.31 -19.04 11.96
N LEU A 377 -5.37 -19.58 10.76
CA LEU A 377 -6.36 -20.57 10.38
C LEU A 377 -5.84 -21.95 10.77
N ILE A 378 -6.60 -22.67 11.59
CA ILE A 378 -6.29 -24.04 11.98
C ILE A 378 -7.11 -24.99 11.11
N GLU A 379 -6.43 -25.79 10.30
CA GLU A 379 -7.00 -26.88 9.52
C GLU A 379 -6.77 -28.20 10.27
N PHE A 380 -7.84 -28.81 10.75
CA PHE A 380 -7.81 -30.07 11.47
C PHE A 380 -8.54 -31.14 10.65
N ASN A 381 -7.78 -32.02 10.02
CA ASN A 381 -8.31 -33.01 9.10
C ASN A 381 -8.11 -34.42 9.64
N LEU A 382 -9.22 -35.14 9.82
CA LEU A 382 -9.21 -36.59 10.00
C LEU A 382 -9.15 -37.24 8.63
N VAL A 383 -8.07 -37.96 8.35
CA VAL A 383 -7.75 -38.46 7.01
C VAL A 383 -8.00 -39.96 6.94
N ARG A 384 -8.71 -40.37 5.91
CA ARG A 384 -8.85 -41.79 5.55
C ARG A 384 -7.49 -42.34 5.14
N THR A 385 -7.13 -43.51 5.66
CA THR A 385 -6.02 -44.31 5.14
C THR A 385 -6.54 -45.45 4.24
N PRO A 386 -5.68 -46.07 3.43
CA PRO A 386 -6.12 -47.22 2.61
C PRO A 386 -6.68 -48.38 3.43
N ALA A 387 -6.34 -48.48 4.70
CA ALA A 387 -6.74 -49.54 5.61
C ALA A 387 -7.99 -49.22 6.44
N HIS A 388 -8.18 -47.91 6.81
CA HIS A 388 -9.22 -47.53 7.76
C HIS A 388 -9.95 -46.24 7.33
N ASP A 389 -11.29 -46.27 7.45
CA ASP A 389 -12.16 -45.12 7.30
C ASP A 389 -12.19 -44.30 8.60
N VAL A 390 -12.60 -43.01 8.53
CA VAL A 390 -12.90 -42.20 9.73
C VAL A 390 -14.23 -42.69 10.32
N LEU A 391 -14.23 -42.98 11.60
CA LEU A 391 -15.42 -43.45 12.33
C LEU A 391 -16.02 -42.30 13.15
N GLU A 392 -17.31 -42.06 12.96
CA GLU A 392 -18.10 -41.07 13.69
C GLU A 392 -19.11 -41.76 14.61
N TYR A 393 -19.06 -41.50 15.91
CA TYR A 393 -19.98 -41.97 16.93
C TYR A 393 -20.87 -40.81 17.38
N ASP A 394 -22.09 -40.76 16.88
CA ASP A 394 -23.07 -39.73 17.23
C ASP A 394 -23.95 -40.20 18.40
N PRO A 395 -24.03 -39.44 19.53
CA PRO A 395 -24.86 -39.83 20.66
C PRO A 395 -26.35 -39.65 20.35
N ARG A 396 -27.13 -40.74 20.36
CA ARG A 396 -28.58 -40.71 20.21
C ARG A 396 -29.25 -41.29 21.45
N GLY A 397 -30.17 -40.48 22.08
CA GLY A 397 -30.91 -40.95 23.27
C GLY A 397 -30.03 -41.33 24.44
N GLY A 398 -28.84 -40.69 24.62
CA GLY A 398 -27.93 -40.95 25.71
C GLY A 398 -27.02 -42.15 25.54
N ARG A 399 -26.99 -42.80 24.35
CA ARG A 399 -26.08 -43.93 24.03
C ARG A 399 -25.46 -43.73 22.64
N TYR A 400 -24.25 -44.28 22.44
CA TYR A 400 -23.62 -44.33 21.12
C TYR A 400 -24.19 -45.51 20.33
N GLY A 401 -24.62 -45.22 19.08
CA GLY A 401 -25.02 -46.25 18.09
C GLY A 401 -23.82 -46.85 17.35
N GLU A 402 -24.10 -47.61 16.29
CA GLU A 402 -23.05 -48.06 15.37
C GLU A 402 -22.33 -46.87 14.71
N PRO A 403 -21.00 -46.92 14.55
CA PRO A 403 -20.24 -45.84 13.96
C PRO A 403 -20.56 -45.64 12.50
N ARG A 404 -20.67 -44.38 12.09
CA ARG A 404 -20.78 -44.00 10.69
C ARG A 404 -19.39 -43.89 10.08
N ARG A 405 -19.19 -44.49 8.92
CA ARG A 405 -17.94 -44.38 8.17
C ARG A 405 -17.95 -43.14 7.29
N LYS A 406 -16.87 -42.37 7.37
CA LYS A 406 -16.65 -41.16 6.55
C LYS A 406 -15.30 -41.24 5.84
N PRO A 407 -15.20 -40.71 4.60
CA PRO A 407 -13.94 -40.73 3.86
C PRO A 407 -12.88 -39.80 4.47
N THR A 408 -13.23 -38.59 4.77
CA THR A 408 -12.38 -37.56 5.39
C THR A 408 -13.30 -36.56 6.07
N LEU A 409 -12.89 -36.03 7.19
CA LEU A 409 -13.63 -35.01 7.92
C LEU A 409 -12.70 -33.85 8.29
N SER A 410 -13.09 -32.63 7.92
CA SER A 410 -12.43 -31.41 8.39
C SER A 410 -13.22 -30.79 9.54
N LEU A 411 -12.54 -30.43 10.60
CA LEU A 411 -13.08 -29.66 11.72
C LEU A 411 -12.53 -28.23 11.61
N ASP A 412 -13.39 -27.33 11.18
CA ASP A 412 -13.06 -25.94 10.90
C ASP A 412 -13.41 -25.03 12.09
N GLY A 413 -12.86 -23.82 12.12
CA GLY A 413 -13.16 -22.79 13.11
C GLY A 413 -12.53 -23.03 14.47
N LEU A 414 -11.42 -23.77 14.55
CA LEU A 414 -10.66 -23.94 15.78
C LEU A 414 -9.84 -22.70 16.10
N GLU A 415 -9.86 -22.29 17.37
CA GLU A 415 -9.11 -21.14 17.88
C GLU A 415 -7.76 -21.54 18.46
N LEU A 416 -6.81 -20.60 18.43
CA LEU A 416 -5.52 -20.77 19.09
C LEU A 416 -5.69 -20.81 20.62
N PRO A 417 -4.99 -21.71 21.32
CA PRO A 417 -4.96 -21.72 22.77
C PRO A 417 -4.49 -20.38 23.36
N ARG A 418 -5.14 -19.95 24.44
CA ARG A 418 -4.82 -18.67 25.10
C ARG A 418 -3.38 -18.59 25.57
N GLU A 419 -2.79 -19.70 25.97
CA GLU A 419 -1.39 -19.81 26.37
C GLU A 419 -0.45 -19.45 25.23
N VAL A 420 -0.71 -19.94 24.01
CA VAL A 420 0.09 -19.65 22.82
C VAL A 420 0.00 -18.16 22.45
N VAL A 421 -1.21 -17.59 22.56
CA VAL A 421 -1.45 -16.16 22.30
C VAL A 421 -0.75 -15.29 23.36
N ALA A 422 -0.84 -15.66 24.63
CA ALA A 422 -0.19 -14.95 25.72
C ALA A 422 1.35 -15.00 25.61
N GLU A 423 1.91 -16.14 25.25
CA GLU A 423 3.34 -16.29 25.03
C GLU A 423 3.83 -15.51 23.81
N ALA A 424 3.03 -15.43 22.74
CA ALA A 424 3.33 -14.57 21.60
C ALA A 424 3.39 -13.08 21.98
N GLY A 425 2.58 -12.64 22.95
CA GLY A 425 2.55 -11.26 23.46
C GLY A 425 3.68 -10.88 24.42
N GLN A 426 4.50 -11.81 24.89
CA GLN A 426 5.60 -11.53 25.85
C GLN A 426 6.74 -10.72 25.24
N TYR A 427 6.95 -10.81 23.93
CA TYR A 427 8.05 -10.13 23.24
C TYR A 427 7.52 -9.02 22.34
N THR A 428 8.17 -7.87 22.38
CA THR A 428 7.89 -6.80 21.43
C THR A 428 8.48 -7.13 20.05
N THR A 429 7.88 -6.60 19.00
CA THR A 429 8.36 -6.80 17.62
C THR A 429 9.86 -6.51 17.43
N PRO A 430 10.44 -5.42 17.97
CA PRO A 430 11.88 -5.19 17.86
C PRO A 430 12.73 -6.24 18.57
N GLN A 431 12.29 -6.79 19.71
CA GLN A 431 13.00 -7.87 20.40
C GLN A 431 13.02 -9.16 19.56
N LEU A 432 11.89 -9.51 18.93
CA LEU A 432 11.81 -10.70 18.05
C LEU A 432 12.66 -10.56 16.77
N LEU A 433 12.90 -9.32 16.34
CA LEU A 433 13.75 -9.04 15.19
C LEU A 433 15.24 -9.01 15.54
N ASP A 434 15.61 -8.99 16.82
CA ASP A 434 17.00 -9.05 17.25
C ASP A 434 17.59 -10.44 16.96
N PRO A 435 18.71 -10.56 16.22
CA PRO A 435 19.38 -11.83 15.96
C PRO A 435 19.82 -12.57 17.23
N ALA A 436 20.09 -11.83 18.31
CA ALA A 436 20.52 -12.38 19.57
C ALA A 436 19.43 -13.17 20.31
N VAL A 437 18.15 -12.94 19.97
CA VAL A 437 17.02 -13.66 20.57
C VAL A 437 16.83 -14.99 19.83
N PRO A 438 17.00 -16.14 20.50
CA PRO A 438 16.78 -17.44 19.88
C PRO A 438 15.30 -17.64 19.58
N LEU A 439 14.99 -18.03 18.34
CA LEU A 439 13.64 -18.41 17.94
C LEU A 439 13.49 -19.92 18.15
N ALA A 440 12.69 -20.31 19.14
CA ALA A 440 12.38 -21.71 19.39
C ALA A 440 11.22 -22.16 18.49
N GLY A 441 11.35 -23.36 17.92
CA GLY A 441 10.32 -23.97 17.08
C GLY A 441 10.87 -25.12 16.24
N PRO A 442 9.98 -25.98 15.72
CA PRO A 442 10.38 -27.13 14.90
C PRO A 442 11.07 -26.75 13.58
N ASP A 443 10.82 -25.55 13.09
CA ASP A 443 11.41 -25.01 11.85
C ASP A 443 12.08 -23.65 12.13
N SER A 444 13.06 -23.68 13.03
CA SER A 444 13.83 -22.49 13.42
C SER A 444 14.67 -21.92 12.28
N GLU A 445 15.05 -22.74 11.29
CA GLU A 445 15.82 -22.32 10.11
C GLU A 445 14.98 -21.40 9.23
N THR A 446 13.78 -21.81 8.86
CA THR A 446 12.83 -20.98 8.08
C THR A 446 12.47 -19.69 8.82
N LEU A 447 12.30 -19.72 10.14
CA LEU A 447 12.07 -18.52 10.93
C LEU A 447 13.25 -17.56 10.90
N ASN A 448 14.47 -18.07 11.01
CA ASN A 448 15.69 -17.25 10.94
C ASN A 448 15.88 -16.64 9.54
N ASP A 449 15.59 -17.38 8.47
CA ASP A 449 15.66 -16.89 7.11
C ASP A 449 14.64 -15.78 6.86
N LYS A 450 13.40 -15.94 7.34
CA LYS A 450 12.38 -14.89 7.30
C LYS A 450 12.80 -13.66 8.10
N ARG A 451 13.36 -13.84 9.30
CA ARG A 451 13.90 -12.74 10.11
C ARG A 451 15.01 -11.98 9.38
N LEU A 452 15.96 -12.69 8.79
CA LEU A 452 17.07 -12.09 8.04
C LEU A 452 16.56 -11.32 6.80
N SER A 453 15.60 -11.89 6.07
CA SER A 453 14.98 -11.22 4.92
C SER A 453 14.25 -9.95 5.33
N LEU A 454 13.55 -9.96 6.45
CA LEU A 454 12.86 -8.80 7.01
C LEU A 454 13.86 -7.72 7.46
N GLN A 455 14.96 -8.09 8.12
CA GLN A 455 16.02 -7.16 8.49
C GLN A 455 16.65 -6.47 7.25
N LYS A 456 16.91 -7.24 6.18
CA LYS A 456 17.39 -6.69 4.90
C LYS A 456 16.37 -5.69 4.32
N ALA A 457 15.09 -6.05 4.33
CA ALA A 457 14.01 -5.18 3.86
C ALA A 457 13.90 -3.89 4.70
N MET A 458 14.05 -3.98 6.03
CA MET A 458 14.10 -2.82 6.93
C MET A 458 15.30 -1.92 6.64
N ALA A 459 16.48 -2.47 6.42
CA ALA A 459 17.67 -1.70 6.08
C ALA A 459 17.50 -0.95 4.74
N ILE A 460 16.91 -1.59 3.73
CA ILE A 460 16.57 -0.95 2.45
C ILE A 460 15.57 0.19 2.66
N LEU A 461 14.50 -0.08 3.41
CA LEU A 461 13.47 0.93 3.68
C LEU A 461 14.03 2.14 4.45
N GLY A 462 14.88 1.92 5.44
CA GLY A 462 15.53 2.98 6.21
C GLY A 462 16.35 3.93 5.31
N ARG A 463 17.08 3.39 4.34
CA ARG A 463 17.79 4.20 3.33
C ARG A 463 16.82 4.95 2.42
N GLN A 464 15.77 4.29 1.93
CA GLN A 464 14.74 4.93 1.10
C GLN A 464 14.05 6.09 1.83
N ILE A 465 13.74 5.94 3.12
CA ILE A 465 13.16 7.01 3.94
C ILE A 465 14.13 8.17 4.07
N THR A 466 15.40 7.90 4.40
CA THR A 466 16.43 8.93 4.52
C THR A 466 16.62 9.67 3.19
N ALA A 467 16.78 8.94 2.08
CA ALA A 467 16.90 9.52 0.75
C ALA A 467 15.70 10.43 0.39
N ASN A 468 14.48 9.99 0.74
CA ASN A 468 13.26 10.75 0.49
C ASN A 468 13.20 12.05 1.31
N ILE A 469 13.59 12.02 2.58
CA ILE A 469 13.65 13.22 3.43
C ILE A 469 14.62 14.24 2.83
N HIS A 470 15.83 13.81 2.49
CA HIS A 470 16.84 14.71 1.91
C HIS A 470 16.44 15.21 0.52
N PHE A 471 15.83 14.37 -0.31
CA PHE A 471 15.30 14.79 -1.61
C PHE A 471 14.26 15.91 -1.45
N ARG A 472 13.31 15.78 -0.52
CA ARG A 472 12.28 16.81 -0.28
C ARG A 472 12.88 18.12 0.21
N LEU A 473 13.78 18.06 1.17
CA LEU A 473 14.46 19.25 1.67
C LEU A 473 15.32 19.90 0.57
N GLY A 474 16.05 19.10 -0.20
CA GLY A 474 16.80 19.55 -1.36
C GLY A 474 15.92 20.18 -2.43
N TYR A 475 14.75 19.61 -2.70
CA TYR A 475 13.78 20.15 -3.66
C TYR A 475 13.23 21.52 -3.21
N VAL A 476 12.92 21.69 -1.93
CA VAL A 476 12.51 22.97 -1.36
C VAL A 476 13.67 23.98 -1.43
N ALA A 477 14.88 23.56 -1.09
CA ALA A 477 16.07 24.42 -1.15
C ALA A 477 16.43 24.83 -2.59
N SER A 478 16.14 23.98 -3.58
CA SER A 478 16.37 24.30 -5.00
C SER A 478 15.59 25.53 -5.47
N ALA A 479 14.41 25.78 -4.90
CA ALA A 479 13.62 26.96 -5.24
C ALA A 479 14.34 28.25 -4.82
N LEU A 480 15.04 28.26 -3.67
CA LEU A 480 15.84 29.41 -3.25
C LEU A 480 16.95 29.74 -4.26
N VAL A 481 17.68 28.70 -4.66
CA VAL A 481 18.81 28.83 -5.59
C VAL A 481 18.33 29.24 -6.97
N THR A 482 17.35 28.54 -7.53
CA THR A 482 16.90 28.79 -8.92
C THR A 482 16.25 30.15 -9.13
N VAL A 483 15.48 30.65 -8.14
CA VAL A 483 14.85 31.97 -8.23
C VAL A 483 15.89 33.10 -8.16
N LEU A 484 16.93 32.96 -7.31
CA LEU A 484 18.05 33.90 -7.27
C LEU A 484 18.81 33.94 -8.59
N MET A 485 19.07 32.77 -9.18
CA MET A 485 19.72 32.68 -10.47
C MET A 485 18.89 33.35 -11.58
N GLY A 486 17.57 33.16 -11.58
CA GLY A 486 16.68 33.85 -12.52
C GLY A 486 16.81 35.35 -12.45
N ALA A 487 16.83 35.93 -11.25
CA ALA A 487 17.02 37.35 -11.05
C ALA A 487 18.40 37.82 -11.53
N ALA A 488 19.48 37.07 -11.23
CA ALA A 488 20.84 37.40 -11.65
C ALA A 488 20.98 37.42 -13.18
N LEU A 489 20.49 36.37 -13.84
CA LEU A 489 20.50 36.27 -15.31
C LEU A 489 19.60 37.33 -15.95
N GLY A 490 18.45 37.65 -15.36
CA GLY A 490 17.57 38.73 -15.81
C GLY A 490 18.29 40.09 -15.86
N VAL A 491 19.11 40.41 -14.86
CA VAL A 491 19.91 41.64 -14.85
C VAL A 491 20.99 41.67 -15.92
N ILE A 492 21.63 40.52 -16.19
CA ILE A 492 22.72 40.42 -17.18
C ILE A 492 22.16 40.52 -18.62
N PHE A 493 21.07 39.86 -18.91
CA PHE A 493 20.43 39.84 -20.22
C PHE A 493 19.32 40.90 -20.30
N ARG A 494 19.68 42.14 -20.62
CA ARG A 494 18.78 43.30 -20.64
C ARG A 494 17.80 43.27 -21.81
N GLY A 495 16.57 43.74 -21.62
CA GLY A 495 15.60 44.10 -22.68
C GLY A 495 14.98 42.89 -23.40
N SER A 496 14.95 42.92 -24.72
CA SER A 496 14.33 41.91 -25.58
C SER A 496 14.91 40.49 -25.42
N ARG A 497 16.02 40.36 -24.69
CA ARG A 497 16.69 39.08 -24.42
C ARG A 497 16.26 38.42 -23.08
N ALA A 498 15.27 38.96 -22.38
CA ALA A 498 14.78 38.40 -21.13
C ALA A 498 14.24 36.96 -21.29
N LEU A 499 13.61 36.65 -22.43
CA LEU A 499 13.17 35.28 -22.72
C LEU A 499 14.36 34.34 -22.97
N ALA A 500 15.44 34.81 -23.59
CA ALA A 500 16.69 34.05 -23.72
C ALA A 500 17.37 33.80 -22.36
N ALA A 501 17.32 34.81 -21.46
CA ALA A 501 17.80 34.66 -20.09
C ALA A 501 17.03 33.57 -19.32
N PHE A 502 15.70 33.52 -19.48
CA PHE A 502 14.88 32.45 -18.91
C PHE A 502 15.24 31.08 -19.49
N ALA A 503 15.37 30.96 -20.81
CA ALA A 503 15.76 29.70 -21.45
C ALA A 503 17.14 29.23 -20.96
N LEU A 504 18.10 30.16 -20.78
CA LEU A 504 19.40 29.84 -20.21
C LEU A 504 19.32 29.41 -18.74
N ALA A 505 18.45 30.04 -17.94
CA ALA A 505 18.23 29.68 -16.54
C ALA A 505 17.54 28.32 -16.36
N MET A 506 16.83 27.83 -17.37
CA MET A 506 16.25 26.48 -17.34
C MET A 506 17.31 25.37 -17.35
N ILE A 507 18.50 25.62 -17.94
CA ILE A 507 19.57 24.63 -18.01
C ILE A 507 20.04 24.22 -16.60
N PRO A 508 20.49 25.13 -15.72
CA PRO A 508 20.86 24.76 -14.36
C PRO A 508 19.67 24.32 -13.50
N LEU A 509 18.45 24.77 -13.76
CA LEU A 509 17.25 24.25 -13.10
C LEU A 509 17.11 22.74 -13.37
N PHE A 510 17.18 22.33 -14.64
CA PHE A 510 17.17 20.91 -15.00
C PHE A 510 18.39 20.18 -14.43
N GLY A 511 19.57 20.81 -14.43
CA GLY A 511 20.78 20.27 -13.79
C GLY A 511 20.56 19.96 -12.31
N VAL A 512 19.98 20.91 -11.55
CA VAL A 512 19.62 20.71 -10.14
C VAL A 512 18.61 19.57 -9.98
N MET A 513 17.59 19.50 -10.82
CA MET A 513 16.61 18.41 -10.79
C MET A 513 17.25 17.04 -11.02
N ILE A 514 18.15 16.94 -12.01
CA ILE A 514 18.91 15.72 -12.28
C ILE A 514 19.77 15.35 -11.07
N LEU A 515 20.48 16.31 -10.47
CA LEU A 515 21.31 16.09 -9.28
C LEU A 515 20.49 15.59 -8.09
N LEU A 516 19.29 16.15 -7.87
CA LEU A 516 18.39 15.71 -6.82
C LEU A 516 17.89 14.28 -7.03
N VAL A 517 17.51 13.93 -8.28
CA VAL A 517 17.06 12.57 -8.62
C VAL A 517 18.20 11.57 -8.51
N LEU A 518 19.38 11.89 -9.05
CA LEU A 518 20.58 11.05 -8.94
C LEU A 518 21.02 10.89 -7.48
N GLY A 519 21.03 11.97 -6.71
CA GLY A 519 21.37 11.94 -5.29
C GLY A 519 20.42 11.06 -4.51
N ARG A 520 19.13 11.10 -4.81
CA ARG A 520 18.14 10.19 -4.22
C ARG A 520 18.41 8.74 -4.58
N GLN A 521 18.59 8.42 -5.87
CA GLN A 521 18.85 7.05 -6.34
C GLN A 521 20.13 6.47 -5.72
N LEU A 522 21.21 7.25 -5.69
CA LEU A 522 22.48 6.84 -5.06
C LEU A 522 22.31 6.66 -3.54
N SER A 523 21.49 7.48 -2.87
CA SER A 523 21.23 7.34 -1.44
C SER A 523 20.42 6.09 -1.08
N GLU A 524 19.71 5.49 -2.03
CA GLU A 524 18.99 4.21 -1.85
C GLU A 524 19.92 2.99 -1.93
N ASP A 525 21.10 3.14 -2.56
CA ASP A 525 22.12 2.08 -2.65
C ASP A 525 22.94 1.97 -1.35
N VAL A 526 23.23 0.72 -0.95
CA VAL A 526 24.01 0.40 0.27
C VAL A 526 25.42 1.01 0.22
N ARG A 527 26.04 0.98 -0.95
CA ARG A 527 27.44 1.36 -1.14
C ARG A 527 27.64 2.85 -1.40
N ALA A 528 26.56 3.57 -1.74
CA ALA A 528 26.64 4.94 -2.23
C ALA A 528 25.76 5.93 -1.45
N THR A 529 25.23 5.55 -0.28
CA THR A 529 24.31 6.39 0.50
C THR A 529 24.90 7.77 0.81
N GLU A 530 26.14 7.83 1.30
CA GLU A 530 26.81 9.10 1.63
C GLU A 530 27.14 9.91 0.37
N ILE A 531 27.54 9.23 -0.72
CA ILE A 531 27.80 9.88 -2.01
C ILE A 531 26.50 10.52 -2.54
N GLY A 532 25.37 9.83 -2.42
CA GLY A 532 24.06 10.38 -2.81
C GLY A 532 23.67 11.65 -2.06
N LEU A 533 23.91 11.69 -0.75
CA LEU A 533 23.71 12.89 0.06
C LEU A 533 24.66 14.02 -0.33
N LEU A 534 25.92 13.70 -0.60
CA LEU A 534 26.91 14.66 -1.07
C LEU A 534 26.54 15.22 -2.45
N VAL A 535 26.07 14.40 -3.37
CA VAL A 535 25.58 14.85 -4.69
C VAL A 535 24.40 15.80 -4.54
N THR A 536 23.42 15.48 -3.66
CA THR A 536 22.25 16.33 -3.41
C THR A 536 22.66 17.71 -2.86
N TRP A 537 23.38 17.74 -1.74
CA TRP A 537 23.68 19.00 -1.05
C TRP A 537 24.89 19.72 -1.63
N GLY A 538 25.92 18.98 -2.07
CA GLY A 538 27.08 19.53 -2.76
C GLY A 538 26.70 20.16 -4.10
N GLY A 539 25.82 19.49 -4.87
CA GLY A 539 25.29 20.03 -6.12
C GLY A 539 24.52 21.35 -5.92
N LEU A 540 23.60 21.40 -4.94
CA LEU A 540 22.88 22.62 -4.60
C LEU A 540 23.83 23.75 -4.14
N SER A 541 24.82 23.42 -3.32
CA SER A 541 25.81 24.37 -2.84
C SER A 541 26.67 24.93 -3.97
N ALA A 542 27.07 24.08 -4.93
CA ALA A 542 27.84 24.49 -6.09
C ALA A 542 27.05 25.47 -6.98
N VAL A 543 25.75 25.21 -7.20
CA VAL A 543 24.89 26.12 -7.99
C VAL A 543 24.69 27.45 -7.22
N LEU A 544 24.47 27.41 -5.92
CA LEU A 544 24.37 28.62 -5.10
C LEU A 544 25.65 29.47 -5.15
N LEU A 545 26.81 28.83 -5.08
CA LEU A 545 28.09 29.54 -5.20
C LEU A 545 28.25 30.16 -6.60
N ALA A 546 27.84 29.45 -7.65
CA ALA A 546 27.83 29.99 -9.01
C ALA A 546 26.92 31.22 -9.11
N ASP A 547 25.72 31.19 -8.52
CA ASP A 547 24.79 32.32 -8.48
C ASP A 547 25.40 33.54 -7.79
N LEU A 548 26.04 33.33 -6.63
CA LEU A 548 26.70 34.40 -5.90
C LEU A 548 27.85 35.01 -6.70
N LEU A 549 28.62 34.20 -7.42
CA LEU A 549 29.68 34.67 -8.31
C LEU A 549 29.12 35.46 -9.50
N ILE A 550 28.06 34.96 -10.15
CA ILE A 550 27.36 35.65 -11.24
C ILE A 550 26.82 36.99 -10.79
N LEU A 551 26.18 37.05 -9.61
CA LEU A 551 25.72 38.30 -9.01
C LEU A 551 26.86 39.26 -8.74
N ARG A 552 27.98 38.79 -8.20
CA ARG A 552 29.14 39.64 -7.88
C ARG A 552 29.79 40.22 -9.13
N ILE A 553 29.91 39.42 -10.19
CA ILE A 553 30.55 39.83 -11.47
C ILE A 553 29.57 40.68 -12.29
N GLY A 554 28.31 40.23 -12.46
CA GLY A 554 27.29 40.90 -13.26
C GLY A 554 26.85 42.25 -12.71
N VAL A 555 26.92 42.42 -11.40
CA VAL A 555 26.57 43.66 -10.73
C VAL A 555 27.73 44.67 -10.73
N ARG A 556 28.98 44.25 -10.88
CA ARG A 556 30.13 45.16 -10.97
C ARG A 556 30.26 45.81 -12.35
N ARG A 557 29.73 45.20 -13.40
CA ARG A 557 29.61 45.76 -14.76
C ARG A 557 28.30 46.54 -14.91
#